data_136fae5dea5c6b56a1070351a347271a
#
_entry.id   136fae5dea5c6b56a1070351a347271a
#
_cell.length_a   1.000
_cell.length_b   1.000
_cell.length_c   1.000
_cell.angle_alpha   90.00
_cell.angle_beta   90.00
_cell.angle_gamma   90.00
#
_symmetry.space_group_name_H-M   'P 1'
#
loop_
_entity.id
_entity.type
_entity.pdbx_description
1 polymer ?
#
loop_
_entity_poly.entity_id
_entity_poly.type
_entity_poly.pdbx_seq_one_letter_code
_entity_poly.pdbx_strand_id
1 'polypeptide(L)'
;MRKLFYMGLESYEARYTLQLQDWNERVFKRRGIDYEIITGEELDNSKAIVTGSVLDAHGRSYYSLSQTMNLVQKMKNGELTSDDVIFYEDMFTPGIECLPYIMDQSPPEYRPKVYLRFLAQTTDPDDFLIREGMFHWMRKYEEMVDHVVSGIMVANEEFAAHLRIAGLLAPIYVTGLPYGKEEVQGRVDHSKPLHKRKKRVAFAARWDDEKQPNFYMDLAEAYWKIDPEVEFAVFCGHPELKSNRQEYVDRALSYEGGHNRLGDANFKVYTGLKKNDYYNLLADSQVLFNCALQDWTSNTVSEADTMGALTLFPAYRSFPEVFANNHNHLYTPWSIDDAVNKLQNMFANIEAKDYSGYNLGKISDYQNGTIDRTLDIMMGNGEQYARNNWDFRRHVAINKYE
;
A
#
# COMPACT_ATOMS: atom_id res chain seq x y z
N MET A 1 22.48 -8.15 23.00
CA MET A 1 21.19 -7.45 22.85
C MET A 1 20.80 -7.62 21.38
N ARG A 2 19.56 -7.96 21.07
CA ARG A 2 19.13 -8.21 19.69
C ARG A 2 19.16 -6.92 18.89
N LYS A 3 19.87 -6.91 17.77
CA LYS A 3 19.97 -5.79 16.86
C LYS A 3 19.13 -6.01 15.61
N LEU A 4 18.51 -4.95 15.11
CA LEU A 4 17.73 -4.95 13.88
C LEU A 4 18.58 -4.36 12.75
N PHE A 5 18.83 -5.14 11.71
CA PHE A 5 19.42 -4.68 10.45
C PHE A 5 18.27 -4.43 9.46
N TYR A 6 18.00 -3.16 9.20
CA TYR A 6 16.88 -2.73 8.36
C TYR A 6 17.32 -2.54 6.91
N MET A 7 16.74 -3.32 6.02
CA MET A 7 16.94 -3.29 4.57
C MET A 7 15.79 -2.50 3.95
N GLY A 8 15.91 -1.17 3.95
CA GLY A 8 14.89 -0.28 3.41
C GLY A 8 14.88 -0.25 1.89
N LEU A 9 13.83 0.33 1.33
CA LEU A 9 13.71 0.59 -0.10
C LEU A 9 14.51 1.83 -0.50
N GLU A 10 14.83 1.93 -1.79
CA GLU A 10 15.38 3.16 -2.34
C GLU A 10 14.40 4.34 -2.14
N SER A 11 14.93 5.46 -1.66
CA SER A 11 14.13 6.63 -1.30
C SER A 11 13.94 7.56 -2.48
N TYR A 12 12.70 7.73 -2.93
CA TYR A 12 12.33 8.71 -3.96
C TYR A 12 11.34 9.74 -3.39
N GLU A 13 11.60 11.03 -3.59
CA GLU A 13 10.76 12.11 -3.06
C GLU A 13 9.29 12.00 -3.50
N ALA A 14 9.03 11.53 -4.71
CA ALA A 14 7.68 11.36 -5.24
C ALA A 14 6.95 10.10 -4.72
N ARG A 15 7.63 9.23 -3.98
CA ARG A 15 7.07 7.95 -3.50
C ARG A 15 6.90 7.94 -1.99
N TYR A 16 6.02 7.06 -1.54
CA TYR A 16 5.87 6.79 -0.10
C TYR A 16 7.12 6.12 0.53
N THR A 17 8.03 5.59 -0.28
CA THR A 17 9.25 4.92 0.19
C THR A 17 10.13 5.83 1.04
N LEU A 18 10.24 7.12 0.71
CA LEU A 18 10.93 8.10 1.54
C LEU A 18 10.25 8.25 2.91
N GLN A 19 8.92 8.43 2.91
CA GLN A 19 8.15 8.53 4.15
C GLN A 19 8.22 7.24 4.96
N LEU A 20 8.21 6.08 4.31
CA LEU A 20 8.27 4.77 4.95
C LEU A 20 9.53 4.59 5.78
N GLN A 21 10.69 4.99 5.28
CA GLN A 21 11.94 4.95 6.04
C GLN A 21 11.84 5.84 7.28
N ASP A 22 11.39 7.08 7.13
CA ASP A 22 11.22 8.03 8.24
C ASP A 22 10.26 7.50 9.30
N TRP A 23 9.14 6.89 8.89
CA TRP A 23 8.18 6.30 9.83
C TRP A 23 8.79 5.15 10.62
N ASN A 24 9.50 4.24 9.95
CA ASN A 24 10.20 3.14 10.61
C ASN A 24 11.23 3.66 11.63
N GLU A 25 12.11 4.59 11.23
CA GLU A 25 13.13 5.13 12.12
C GLU A 25 12.53 5.82 13.35
N ARG A 26 11.46 6.60 13.19
CA ARG A 26 10.77 7.25 14.33
C ARG A 26 10.26 6.23 15.33
N VAL A 27 9.66 5.14 14.83
CA VAL A 27 9.16 4.07 15.69
C VAL A 27 10.31 3.31 16.34
N PHE A 28 11.38 2.99 15.61
CA PHE A 28 12.57 2.33 16.17
C PHE A 28 13.17 3.14 17.31
N LYS A 29 13.37 4.45 17.11
CA LYS A 29 13.86 5.38 18.13
C LYS A 29 12.93 5.45 19.33
N ARG A 30 11.61 5.62 19.11
CA ARG A 30 10.60 5.67 20.17
C ARG A 30 10.58 4.39 21.02
N ARG A 31 10.75 3.24 20.38
CA ARG A 31 10.76 1.92 21.03
C ARG A 31 12.12 1.56 21.64
N GLY A 32 13.14 2.38 21.48
CA GLY A 32 14.50 2.09 21.96
C GLY A 32 15.13 0.86 21.32
N ILE A 33 14.79 0.57 20.06
CA ILE A 33 15.36 -0.54 19.30
C ILE A 33 16.80 -0.22 18.95
N ASP A 34 17.71 -1.15 19.19
CA ASP A 34 19.06 -1.10 18.62
C ASP A 34 18.97 -1.49 17.16
N TYR A 35 19.21 -0.56 16.24
CA TYR A 35 19.06 -0.80 14.82
C TYR A 35 20.19 -0.20 13.98
N GLU A 36 20.35 -0.78 12.81
CA GLU A 36 21.23 -0.25 11.77
C GLU A 36 20.52 -0.29 10.42
N ILE A 37 20.56 0.81 9.70
CA ILE A 37 20.03 0.87 8.33
C ILE A 37 21.15 0.47 7.39
N ILE A 38 20.91 -0.58 6.62
CA ILE A 38 21.80 -0.99 5.53
C ILE A 38 21.31 -0.29 4.25
N THR A 39 22.06 0.71 3.81
CA THR A 39 21.74 1.44 2.58
C THR A 39 22.47 0.85 1.38
N GLY A 40 21.85 0.94 0.21
CA GLY A 40 22.48 0.68 -1.08
C GLY A 40 23.06 1.96 -1.70
N GLU A 41 23.76 1.79 -2.79
CA GLU A 41 24.25 2.88 -3.64
C GLU A 41 23.21 3.23 -4.70
N GLU A 42 23.03 4.53 -4.98
CA GLU A 42 22.15 5.00 -6.05
C GLU A 42 22.91 5.01 -7.39
N LEU A 43 22.24 4.51 -8.43
CA LEU A 43 22.77 4.63 -9.79
C LEU A 43 22.45 6.02 -10.34
N ASP A 44 23.43 6.68 -10.93
CA ASP A 44 23.24 8.00 -11.55
C ASP A 44 22.09 7.95 -12.58
N ASN A 45 21.19 8.93 -12.55
CA ASN A 45 20.00 9.04 -13.40
C ASN A 45 18.88 8.00 -13.16
N SER A 46 18.94 7.18 -12.10
CA SER A 46 17.89 6.21 -11.77
C SER A 46 16.59 6.84 -11.22
N LYS A 47 16.57 8.14 -10.98
CA LYS A 47 15.47 8.86 -10.29
C LYS A 47 14.20 9.11 -11.12
N ALA A 48 14.17 8.70 -12.38
CA ALA A 48 13.00 8.85 -13.23
C ALA A 48 11.99 7.73 -12.99
N ILE A 49 10.93 8.02 -12.22
CA ILE A 49 9.77 7.13 -12.14
C ILE A 49 8.97 7.31 -13.42
N VAL A 50 8.92 6.28 -14.25
CA VAL A 50 8.09 6.26 -15.46
C VAL A 50 6.72 5.71 -15.09
N THR A 51 5.66 6.49 -15.36
CA THR A 51 4.27 6.02 -15.20
C THR A 51 4.01 4.85 -16.14
N GLY A 52 3.40 3.78 -15.63
CA GLY A 52 3.15 2.56 -16.41
C GLY A 52 4.32 1.58 -16.44
N SER A 53 5.49 1.93 -15.92
CA SER A 53 6.56 0.99 -15.62
C SER A 53 6.67 0.79 -14.11
N VAL A 54 7.02 -0.41 -13.71
CA VAL A 54 6.95 -0.79 -12.32
C VAL A 54 8.00 -0.11 -11.47
N LEU A 55 9.19 -0.07 -11.93
CA LEU A 55 10.35 0.51 -11.26
C LEU A 55 11.44 0.73 -12.31
N ASP A 56 12.40 1.59 -12.00
CA ASP A 56 13.68 1.52 -12.70
C ASP A 56 14.37 0.20 -12.32
N ALA A 57 14.26 -0.81 -13.21
CA ALA A 57 14.78 -2.14 -12.94
C ALA A 57 16.30 -2.14 -12.70
N HIS A 58 17.04 -1.27 -13.37
CA HIS A 58 18.49 -1.16 -13.22
C HIS A 58 18.83 -0.44 -11.90
N GLY A 59 18.22 0.70 -11.62
CA GLY A 59 18.44 1.45 -10.38
C GLY A 59 18.03 0.65 -9.15
N ARG A 60 16.88 -0.02 -9.20
CA ARG A 60 16.40 -0.91 -8.13
C ARG A 60 17.40 -2.06 -7.89
N SER A 61 17.83 -2.72 -8.95
CA SER A 61 18.76 -3.85 -8.82
C SER A 61 20.11 -3.39 -8.30
N TYR A 62 20.63 -2.28 -8.81
CA TYR A 62 21.92 -1.72 -8.35
C TYR A 62 21.88 -1.36 -6.86
N TYR A 63 20.85 -0.64 -6.44
CA TYR A 63 20.65 -0.29 -5.02
C TYR A 63 20.57 -1.54 -4.13
N SER A 64 19.73 -2.49 -4.49
CA SER A 64 19.50 -3.69 -3.66
C SER A 64 20.72 -4.61 -3.63
N LEU A 65 21.44 -4.77 -4.73
CA LEU A 65 22.66 -5.57 -4.78
C LEU A 65 23.78 -4.94 -3.96
N SER A 66 24.00 -3.63 -4.06
CA SER A 66 25.02 -2.92 -3.25
C SER A 66 24.64 -2.96 -1.75
N GLN A 67 23.36 -2.83 -1.41
CA GLN A 67 22.85 -3.02 -0.07
C GLN A 67 23.14 -4.45 0.46
N THR A 68 22.88 -5.47 -0.37
CA THR A 68 23.17 -6.86 -0.05
C THR A 68 24.68 -7.09 0.14
N MET A 69 25.53 -6.49 -0.68
CA MET A 69 27.00 -6.56 -0.53
C MET A 69 27.43 -6.03 0.85
N ASN A 70 26.87 -4.90 1.28
CA ASN A 70 27.14 -4.33 2.61
C ASN A 70 26.72 -5.29 3.73
N LEU A 71 25.53 -5.91 3.60
CA LEU A 71 25.06 -6.92 4.55
C LEU A 71 25.99 -8.15 4.61
N VAL A 72 26.36 -8.69 3.46
CA VAL A 72 27.26 -9.84 3.34
C VAL A 72 28.63 -9.57 3.97
N GLN A 73 29.17 -8.34 3.79
CA GLN A 73 30.43 -7.93 4.43
C GLN A 73 30.30 -7.94 5.95
N LYS A 74 29.20 -7.46 6.50
CA LYS A 74 28.93 -7.49 7.95
C LYS A 74 28.78 -8.92 8.48
N MET A 75 28.07 -9.79 7.77
CA MET A 75 27.97 -11.21 8.10
C MET A 75 29.37 -11.88 8.12
N LYS A 76 30.19 -11.59 7.12
CA LYS A 76 31.56 -12.09 7.03
C LYS A 76 32.45 -11.63 8.20
N ASN A 77 32.22 -10.41 8.68
CA ASN A 77 32.95 -9.85 9.82
C ASN A 77 32.46 -10.40 11.17
N GLY A 78 31.40 -11.22 11.19
CA GLY A 78 30.80 -11.73 12.43
C GLY A 78 30.01 -10.66 13.21
N GLU A 79 29.54 -9.61 12.54
CA GLU A 79 28.75 -8.55 13.17
C GLU A 79 27.31 -8.96 13.43
N LEU A 80 26.82 -10.04 12.79
CA LEU A 80 25.47 -10.60 12.97
C LEU A 80 25.53 -11.95 13.65
N THR A 81 24.61 -12.16 14.58
CA THR A 81 24.46 -13.41 15.33
C THR A 81 23.04 -13.97 15.16
N SER A 82 22.80 -15.17 15.67
CA SER A 82 21.46 -15.81 15.68
C SER A 82 20.41 -15.05 16.51
N ASP A 83 20.84 -14.14 17.39
CA ASP A 83 19.94 -13.27 18.15
C ASP A 83 19.44 -12.09 17.33
N ASP A 84 20.16 -11.71 16.28
CA ASP A 84 19.89 -10.52 15.48
C ASP A 84 18.81 -10.77 14.42
N VAL A 85 18.26 -9.70 13.91
CA VAL A 85 17.17 -9.70 12.93
C VAL A 85 17.56 -8.89 11.70
N ILE A 86 17.34 -9.46 10.53
CA ILE A 86 17.37 -8.76 9.24
C ILE A 86 15.92 -8.56 8.82
N PHE A 87 15.52 -7.33 8.52
CA PHE A 87 14.19 -7.02 8.01
C PHE A 87 14.23 -6.33 6.65
N TYR A 88 13.67 -7.01 5.65
CA TYR A 88 13.49 -6.47 4.31
C TYR A 88 12.11 -5.83 4.17
N GLU A 89 12.06 -4.55 3.83
CA GLU A 89 10.80 -3.82 3.67
C GLU A 89 10.02 -4.21 2.41
N ASP A 90 10.66 -4.90 1.47
CA ASP A 90 10.00 -5.49 0.30
C ASP A 90 10.58 -6.87 0.00
N MET A 91 9.71 -7.83 -0.27
CA MET A 91 10.07 -9.18 -0.70
C MET A 91 10.98 -9.14 -1.94
N PHE A 92 10.65 -8.29 -2.91
CA PHE A 92 11.46 -8.17 -4.12
C PHE A 92 12.66 -7.26 -3.89
N THR A 93 13.68 -7.81 -3.26
CA THR A 93 14.98 -7.17 -3.05
C THR A 93 16.07 -8.02 -3.70
N PRO A 94 16.51 -7.69 -4.94
CA PRO A 94 17.61 -8.39 -5.61
C PRO A 94 18.82 -8.54 -4.70
N GLY A 95 19.35 -9.77 -4.61
CA GLY A 95 20.46 -10.13 -3.71
C GLY A 95 20.03 -11.00 -2.53
N ILE A 96 18.76 -10.99 -2.12
CA ILE A 96 18.25 -11.86 -1.04
C ILE A 96 18.46 -13.35 -1.37
N GLU A 97 18.52 -13.71 -2.63
CA GLU A 97 18.78 -15.06 -3.13
C GLU A 97 20.18 -15.60 -2.76
N CYS A 98 21.10 -14.74 -2.32
CA CYS A 98 22.39 -15.16 -1.81
C CYS A 98 22.32 -15.70 -0.36
N LEU A 99 21.29 -15.31 0.40
CA LEU A 99 21.18 -15.62 1.82
C LEU A 99 21.09 -17.14 2.10
N PRO A 100 20.32 -17.97 1.36
CA PRO A 100 20.25 -19.39 1.62
C PRO A 100 21.63 -20.03 1.64
N TYR A 101 22.46 -19.75 0.62
CA TYR A 101 23.81 -20.26 0.54
C TYR A 101 24.69 -19.81 1.70
N ILE A 102 24.64 -18.53 2.08
CA ILE A 102 25.42 -17.99 3.19
C ILE A 102 24.97 -18.59 4.51
N MET A 103 23.65 -18.66 4.75
CA MET A 103 23.08 -19.18 5.99
C MET A 103 23.40 -20.67 6.18
N ASP A 104 23.31 -21.48 5.12
CA ASP A 104 23.59 -22.91 5.18
C ASP A 104 25.07 -23.18 5.49
N GLN A 105 25.98 -22.36 4.99
CA GLN A 105 27.44 -22.49 5.22
C GLN A 105 27.91 -21.82 6.50
N SER A 106 27.07 -21.02 7.16
CA SER A 106 27.41 -20.37 8.44
C SER A 106 27.13 -21.29 9.62
N PRO A 107 27.95 -21.24 10.71
CA PRO A 107 27.59 -21.87 11.97
C PRO A 107 26.25 -21.36 12.51
N PRO A 108 25.44 -22.16 13.22
CA PRO A 108 24.11 -21.77 13.70
C PRO A 108 24.08 -20.46 14.49
N GLU A 109 25.10 -20.19 15.30
CA GLU A 109 25.24 -18.96 16.10
C GLU A 109 25.40 -17.68 15.27
N TYR A 110 25.70 -17.78 13.97
CA TYR A 110 25.83 -16.67 13.03
C TYR A 110 24.70 -16.64 11.99
N ARG A 111 23.57 -17.30 12.26
CA ARG A 111 22.40 -17.32 11.39
C ARG A 111 21.32 -16.40 11.93
N PRO A 112 21.29 -15.11 11.56
CA PRO A 112 20.25 -14.18 12.01
C PRO A 112 18.87 -14.58 11.53
N LYS A 113 17.82 -14.11 12.22
CA LYS A 113 16.44 -14.28 11.76
C LYS A 113 16.15 -13.30 10.63
N VAL A 114 15.52 -13.78 9.57
CA VAL A 114 15.16 -12.96 8.40
C VAL A 114 13.65 -12.78 8.35
N TYR A 115 13.21 -11.55 8.31
CA TYR A 115 11.81 -11.19 8.09
C TYR A 115 11.68 -10.29 6.88
N LEU A 116 10.54 -10.31 6.24
CA LEU A 116 10.26 -9.43 5.13
C LEU A 116 8.77 -9.08 5.02
N ARG A 117 8.50 -8.03 4.26
CA ARG A 117 7.15 -7.61 3.88
C ARG A 117 6.86 -7.98 2.44
N PHE A 118 5.69 -8.54 2.20
CA PHE A 118 5.16 -8.68 0.85
C PHE A 118 4.30 -7.46 0.50
N LEU A 119 4.65 -6.79 -0.58
CA LEU A 119 3.89 -5.65 -1.13
C LEU A 119 3.21 -6.01 -2.45
N ALA A 120 3.70 -7.04 -3.15
CA ALA A 120 3.16 -7.61 -4.38
C ALA A 120 3.35 -9.13 -4.36
N GLN A 121 2.63 -9.87 -5.20
CA GLN A 121 2.71 -11.33 -5.25
C GLN A 121 2.15 -11.91 -6.56
N THR A 122 2.56 -13.13 -6.88
CA THR A 122 2.24 -13.78 -8.16
C THR A 122 0.90 -14.53 -8.18
N THR A 123 0.20 -14.63 -7.08
CA THR A 123 -1.11 -15.31 -7.01
C THR A 123 -2.31 -14.41 -7.28
N ASP A 124 -2.09 -13.10 -7.36
CA ASP A 124 -3.10 -12.13 -7.75
C ASP A 124 -3.01 -11.87 -9.27
N PRO A 125 -4.04 -12.25 -10.05
CA PRO A 125 -4.03 -12.07 -11.51
C PRO A 125 -4.02 -10.60 -11.93
N ASP A 126 -4.45 -9.69 -11.07
CA ASP A 126 -4.46 -8.25 -11.33
C ASP A 126 -3.20 -7.54 -10.82
N ASP A 127 -2.28 -8.28 -10.15
CA ASP A 127 -1.00 -7.74 -9.74
C ASP A 127 -0.15 -7.39 -10.98
N PHE A 128 0.60 -6.30 -10.87
CA PHE A 128 1.48 -5.87 -11.95
C PHE A 128 2.52 -6.93 -12.34
N LEU A 129 2.95 -7.76 -11.40
CA LEU A 129 3.88 -8.86 -11.66
C LEU A 129 3.34 -9.82 -12.73
N ILE A 130 2.03 -10.06 -12.72
CA ILE A 130 1.36 -10.90 -13.72
C ILE A 130 1.17 -10.14 -15.03
N ARG A 131 0.71 -8.89 -14.95
CA ARG A 131 0.43 -8.04 -16.11
C ARG A 131 1.69 -7.73 -16.93
N GLU A 132 2.83 -7.56 -16.28
CA GLU A 132 4.13 -7.35 -16.93
C GLU A 132 4.83 -8.66 -17.33
N GLY A 133 4.17 -9.81 -17.23
CA GLY A 133 4.70 -11.11 -17.66
C GLY A 133 5.81 -11.68 -16.78
N MET A 134 5.96 -11.18 -15.56
CA MET A 134 7.02 -11.61 -14.65
C MET A 134 6.71 -12.92 -13.90
N PHE A 135 5.51 -13.49 -14.06
CA PHE A 135 5.03 -14.66 -13.32
C PHE A 135 6.05 -15.83 -13.30
N HIS A 136 6.63 -16.16 -14.45
CA HIS A 136 7.43 -17.40 -14.61
C HIS A 136 8.66 -17.46 -13.70
N TRP A 137 9.33 -16.34 -13.50
CA TRP A 137 10.52 -16.28 -12.66
C TRP A 137 10.20 -15.79 -11.25
N MET A 138 9.25 -14.84 -11.12
CA MET A 138 8.90 -14.25 -9.83
C MET A 138 8.26 -15.27 -8.89
N ARG A 139 7.45 -16.20 -9.42
CA ARG A 139 6.91 -17.31 -8.63
C ARG A 139 8.00 -18.16 -7.98
N LYS A 140 9.05 -18.46 -8.73
CA LYS A 140 10.19 -19.22 -8.20
C LYS A 140 11.03 -18.41 -7.20
N TYR A 141 11.06 -17.10 -7.39
CA TYR A 141 11.69 -16.20 -6.44
C TYR A 141 10.93 -16.17 -5.12
N GLU A 142 9.60 -16.09 -5.12
CA GLU A 142 8.76 -16.21 -3.92
C GLU A 142 8.97 -17.54 -3.20
N GLU A 143 9.02 -18.63 -3.93
CA GLU A 143 9.29 -19.97 -3.38
C GLU A 143 10.70 -20.06 -2.74
N MET A 144 11.70 -19.47 -3.37
CA MET A 144 13.06 -19.43 -2.83
C MET A 144 13.13 -18.60 -1.54
N VAL A 145 12.51 -17.41 -1.56
CA VAL A 145 12.47 -16.51 -0.41
C VAL A 145 11.79 -17.18 0.79
N ASP A 146 10.74 -17.98 0.56
CA ASP A 146 10.03 -18.73 1.61
C ASP A 146 10.95 -19.67 2.42
N HIS A 147 12.04 -20.18 1.81
CA HIS A 147 13.01 -21.04 2.49
C HIS A 147 13.98 -20.28 3.41
N VAL A 148 14.14 -18.98 3.21
CA VAL A 148 15.12 -18.16 3.93
C VAL A 148 14.51 -17.49 5.15
N VAL A 149 13.21 -17.16 5.08
CA VAL A 149 12.61 -16.25 6.03
C VAL A 149 12.07 -16.95 7.26
N SER A 150 12.24 -16.30 8.41
CA SER A 150 11.63 -16.66 9.69
C SER A 150 10.16 -16.21 9.78
N GLY A 151 9.74 -15.28 8.92
CA GLY A 151 8.36 -14.82 8.84
C GLY A 151 8.13 -13.74 7.78
N ILE A 152 6.90 -13.67 7.34
CA ILE A 152 6.41 -12.80 6.27
C ILE A 152 5.35 -11.86 6.85
N MET A 153 5.50 -10.56 6.60
CA MET A 153 4.53 -9.52 6.97
C MET A 153 3.65 -9.18 5.77
N VAL A 154 2.34 -9.11 5.98
CA VAL A 154 1.36 -8.76 4.93
C VAL A 154 0.36 -7.73 5.43
N ALA A 155 -0.31 -7.06 4.49
CA ALA A 155 -1.23 -5.99 4.79
C ALA A 155 -2.54 -6.46 5.43
N ASN A 156 -3.07 -7.62 5.01
CA ASN A 156 -4.40 -8.12 5.40
C ASN A 156 -4.52 -9.64 5.26
N GLU A 157 -5.64 -10.21 5.71
CA GLU A 157 -5.89 -11.65 5.71
C GLU A 157 -6.09 -12.21 4.29
N GLU A 158 -6.67 -11.44 3.38
CA GLU A 158 -6.80 -11.87 1.98
C GLU A 158 -5.41 -12.11 1.38
N PHE A 159 -4.48 -11.18 1.56
CA PHE A 159 -3.11 -11.35 1.11
C PHE A 159 -2.47 -12.58 1.75
N ALA A 160 -2.63 -12.75 3.06
CA ALA A 160 -2.13 -13.95 3.76
C ALA A 160 -2.73 -15.25 3.17
N ALA A 161 -4.03 -15.25 2.86
CA ALA A 161 -4.69 -16.41 2.24
C ALA A 161 -4.13 -16.72 0.86
N HIS A 162 -3.87 -15.72 0.04
CA HIS A 162 -3.24 -15.90 -1.28
C HIS A 162 -1.86 -16.54 -1.17
N LEU A 163 -1.00 -16.08 -0.27
CA LEU A 163 0.32 -16.67 -0.06
C LEU A 163 0.24 -18.10 0.48
N ARG A 164 -0.73 -18.40 1.36
CA ARG A 164 -0.97 -19.77 1.85
C ARG A 164 -1.46 -20.69 0.73
N ILE A 165 -2.39 -20.23 -0.12
CA ILE A 165 -2.85 -20.97 -1.30
C ILE A 165 -1.68 -21.20 -2.27
N ALA A 166 -0.80 -20.24 -2.41
CA ALA A 166 0.43 -20.34 -3.15
C ALA A 166 1.40 -21.40 -2.61
N GLY A 167 1.18 -21.89 -1.40
CA GLY A 167 1.99 -22.95 -0.78
C GLY A 167 3.20 -22.47 0.01
N LEU A 168 3.30 -21.16 0.32
CA LEU A 168 4.35 -20.66 1.19
C LEU A 168 4.23 -21.27 2.60
N LEU A 169 5.34 -21.73 3.15
CA LEU A 169 5.41 -22.48 4.41
C LEU A 169 5.85 -21.59 5.59
N ALA A 170 6.57 -20.53 5.34
CA ALA A 170 6.99 -19.60 6.39
C ALA A 170 5.78 -19.01 7.15
N PRO A 171 5.93 -18.68 8.44
CA PRO A 171 4.89 -17.99 9.19
C PRO A 171 4.49 -16.69 8.52
N ILE A 172 3.19 -16.46 8.32
CA ILE A 172 2.65 -15.25 7.72
C ILE A 172 1.89 -14.47 8.80
N TYR A 173 2.22 -13.19 8.93
CA TYR A 173 1.69 -12.29 9.94
C TYR A 173 0.96 -11.13 9.28
N VAL A 174 -0.29 -10.93 9.65
CA VAL A 174 -1.06 -9.76 9.22
C VAL A 174 -0.71 -8.59 10.13
N THR A 175 0.03 -7.63 9.61
CA THR A 175 0.50 -6.47 10.37
C THR A 175 -0.13 -5.14 9.93
N GLY A 176 -0.74 -5.12 8.76
CA GLY A 176 -1.19 -3.90 8.11
C GLY A 176 -0.15 -3.33 7.14
N LEU A 177 -0.46 -2.17 6.58
CA LEU A 177 0.45 -1.40 5.75
C LEU A 177 1.04 -0.25 6.58
N PRO A 178 2.37 -0.06 6.62
CA PRO A 178 2.99 1.02 7.40
C PRO A 178 2.44 2.38 7.05
N TYR A 179 2.14 3.17 8.08
CA TYR A 179 1.56 4.50 7.92
C TYR A 179 1.96 5.41 9.09
N GLY A 180 2.27 6.66 8.81
CA GLY A 180 2.65 7.68 9.80
C GLY A 180 1.56 8.73 9.94
N LYS A 181 0.52 8.46 10.72
CA LYS A 181 -0.68 9.30 10.86
C LYS A 181 -0.35 10.71 11.30
N GLU A 182 0.48 10.86 12.34
CA GLU A 182 0.83 12.16 12.93
C GLU A 182 1.61 13.04 11.95
N GLU A 183 2.50 12.42 11.14
CA GLU A 183 3.23 13.16 10.12
C GLU A 183 2.30 13.67 9.03
N VAL A 184 1.41 12.79 8.55
CA VAL A 184 0.45 13.16 7.50
C VAL A 184 -0.49 14.26 7.99
N GLN A 185 -0.99 14.17 9.24
CA GLN A 185 -1.78 15.24 9.86
C GLN A 185 -1.01 16.56 9.96
N GLY A 186 0.28 16.50 10.33
CA GLY A 186 1.14 17.67 10.47
C GLY A 186 1.47 18.39 9.17
N ARG A 187 1.16 17.79 8.02
CA ARG A 187 1.36 18.40 6.69
C ARG A 187 0.17 19.22 6.19
N VAL A 188 -0.94 19.23 6.92
CA VAL A 188 -2.16 19.96 6.54
C VAL A 188 -2.27 21.24 7.34
N ASP A 189 -2.39 22.35 6.63
CA ASP A 189 -2.42 23.68 7.25
C ASP A 189 -3.71 23.95 8.03
N HIS A 190 -4.86 23.52 7.49
CA HIS A 190 -6.17 23.75 8.11
C HIS A 190 -7.16 22.64 7.73
N SER A 191 -7.79 22.03 8.74
CA SER A 191 -8.88 21.09 8.55
C SER A 191 -10.22 21.77 8.77
N LYS A 192 -11.03 21.85 7.70
CA LYS A 192 -12.43 22.28 7.79
C LYS A 192 -13.31 21.13 8.25
N PRO A 193 -14.39 21.37 9.04
CA PRO A 193 -15.42 20.36 9.27
C PRO A 193 -15.95 19.83 7.92
N LEU A 194 -16.23 18.53 7.85
CA LEU A 194 -16.53 17.83 6.60
C LEU A 194 -17.68 18.48 5.80
N HIS A 195 -18.75 18.93 6.47
CA HIS A 195 -19.88 19.61 5.83
C HIS A 195 -19.56 21.03 5.29
N LYS A 196 -18.38 21.60 5.59
CA LYS A 196 -17.91 22.90 5.08
C LYS A 196 -16.83 22.75 3.99
N ARG A 197 -16.46 21.52 3.68
CA ARG A 197 -15.50 21.23 2.62
C ARG A 197 -16.18 21.32 1.26
N LYS A 198 -15.35 21.36 0.24
CA LYS A 198 -15.83 21.32 -1.13
C LYS A 198 -16.58 20.02 -1.39
N LYS A 199 -17.75 20.10 -2.01
CA LYS A 199 -18.53 18.95 -2.47
C LYS A 199 -17.80 18.29 -3.64
N ARG A 200 -16.75 17.52 -3.27
CA ARG A 200 -15.80 16.91 -4.19
C ARG A 200 -15.70 15.43 -3.94
N VAL A 201 -15.75 14.66 -5.02
CA VAL A 201 -15.36 13.26 -5.08
C VAL A 201 -13.95 13.22 -5.66
N ALA A 202 -12.96 12.84 -4.83
CA ALA A 202 -11.56 12.81 -5.22
C ALA A 202 -11.17 11.39 -5.69
N PHE A 203 -10.35 11.32 -6.73
CA PHE A 203 -9.69 10.10 -7.18
C PHE A 203 -8.18 10.30 -7.05
N ALA A 204 -7.53 9.53 -6.20
CA ALA A 204 -6.13 9.70 -5.82
C ALA A 204 -5.31 8.43 -6.07
N ALA A 205 -5.46 7.82 -7.23
CA ALA A 205 -4.71 6.66 -7.68
C ALA A 205 -4.02 6.95 -9.02
N ARG A 206 -3.14 6.05 -9.46
CA ARG A 206 -2.62 6.10 -10.84
C ARG A 206 -3.79 6.06 -11.82
N TRP A 207 -3.63 6.75 -12.94
CA TRP A 207 -4.67 6.79 -13.99
C TRP A 207 -4.51 5.64 -14.99
N ASP A 208 -4.15 4.45 -14.47
CA ASP A 208 -3.86 3.25 -15.24
C ASP A 208 -5.05 2.28 -15.26
N ASP A 209 -5.07 1.37 -16.21
CA ASP A 209 -6.19 0.46 -16.50
C ASP A 209 -6.66 -0.32 -15.26
N GLU A 210 -5.75 -0.81 -14.42
CA GLU A 210 -6.07 -1.55 -13.20
C GLU A 210 -6.76 -0.71 -12.12
N LYS A 211 -6.73 0.62 -12.25
CA LYS A 211 -7.45 1.56 -11.38
C LYS A 211 -8.80 2.00 -11.95
N GLN A 212 -9.17 1.48 -13.11
CA GLN A 212 -10.46 1.67 -13.79
C GLN A 212 -10.90 3.14 -13.97
N PRO A 213 -10.10 4.02 -14.62
CA PRO A 213 -10.46 5.42 -14.82
C PRO A 213 -11.80 5.62 -15.53
N ASN A 214 -12.15 4.73 -16.47
CA ASN A 214 -13.43 4.81 -17.17
C ASN A 214 -14.62 4.66 -16.23
N PHE A 215 -14.54 3.74 -15.26
CA PHE A 215 -15.60 3.58 -14.27
C PHE A 215 -15.81 4.86 -13.45
N TYR A 216 -14.72 5.51 -13.06
CA TYR A 216 -14.81 6.80 -12.34
C TYR A 216 -15.44 7.91 -13.20
N MET A 217 -15.09 7.97 -14.48
CA MET A 217 -15.68 8.96 -15.41
C MET A 217 -17.15 8.66 -15.72
N ASP A 218 -17.53 7.38 -15.87
CA ASP A 218 -18.93 6.94 -16.03
C ASP A 218 -19.77 7.28 -14.80
N LEU A 219 -19.18 7.11 -13.59
CA LEU A 219 -19.80 7.52 -12.33
C LEU A 219 -20.02 9.02 -12.29
N ALA A 220 -19.05 9.83 -12.71
CA ALA A 220 -19.17 11.27 -12.76
C ALA A 220 -20.34 11.70 -13.71
N GLU A 221 -20.39 11.13 -14.91
CA GLU A 221 -21.48 11.40 -15.87
C GLU A 221 -22.86 11.01 -15.32
N ALA A 222 -22.94 9.88 -14.62
CA ALA A 222 -24.19 9.45 -14.00
C ALA A 222 -24.62 10.39 -12.85
N TYR A 223 -23.65 10.81 -12.02
CA TYR A 223 -23.92 11.65 -10.87
C TYR A 223 -24.28 13.09 -11.23
N TRP A 224 -23.68 13.70 -12.26
CA TRP A 224 -24.02 15.06 -12.72
C TRP A 224 -25.46 15.23 -13.24
N LYS A 225 -26.11 14.14 -13.60
CA LYS A 225 -27.57 14.17 -13.92
C LYS A 225 -28.43 14.45 -12.68
N ILE A 226 -27.87 14.22 -11.48
CA ILE A 226 -28.54 14.40 -10.19
C ILE A 226 -28.09 15.72 -9.56
N ASP A 227 -26.78 15.97 -9.53
CA ASP A 227 -26.16 17.15 -8.95
C ASP A 227 -24.94 17.58 -9.78
N PRO A 228 -25.12 18.55 -10.70
CA PRO A 228 -24.05 19.03 -11.57
C PRO A 228 -22.98 19.88 -10.83
N GLU A 229 -23.25 20.31 -9.59
CA GLU A 229 -22.30 21.13 -8.82
C GLU A 229 -21.20 20.27 -8.14
N VAL A 230 -21.37 18.95 -8.06
CA VAL A 230 -20.36 18.07 -7.48
C VAL A 230 -19.11 18.04 -8.37
N GLU A 231 -17.98 18.42 -7.79
CA GLU A 231 -16.71 18.32 -8.49
C GLU A 231 -16.19 16.86 -8.42
N PHE A 232 -15.92 16.29 -9.59
CA PHE A 232 -15.11 15.07 -9.70
C PHE A 232 -13.67 15.47 -10.02
N ALA A 233 -12.70 14.99 -9.24
CA ALA A 233 -11.34 15.47 -9.31
C ALA A 233 -10.32 14.35 -9.30
N VAL A 234 -9.33 14.41 -10.19
CA VAL A 234 -8.18 13.52 -10.25
C VAL A 234 -6.97 14.21 -9.63
N PHE A 235 -6.31 13.56 -8.69
CA PHE A 235 -5.11 14.06 -8.03
C PHE A 235 -3.88 13.31 -8.55
N CYS A 236 -2.97 14.03 -9.20
CA CYS A 236 -1.78 13.50 -9.85
C CYS A 236 -0.51 14.24 -9.38
N GLY A 237 0.47 13.49 -8.87
CA GLY A 237 1.76 14.06 -8.47
C GLY A 237 2.69 14.33 -9.67
N HIS A 238 2.43 13.75 -10.84
CA HIS A 238 3.19 14.03 -12.07
C HIS A 238 2.75 15.37 -12.68
N PRO A 239 3.66 16.13 -13.33
CA PRO A 239 3.31 17.40 -13.99
C PRO A 239 2.21 17.29 -15.04
N GLU A 240 2.01 16.13 -15.60
CA GLU A 240 0.99 15.82 -16.60
C GLU A 240 0.23 14.56 -16.18
N LEU A 241 -1.07 14.49 -16.51
CA LEU A 241 -1.82 13.25 -16.35
C LEU A 241 -1.29 12.22 -17.36
N LYS A 242 -0.88 11.06 -16.84
CA LYS A 242 -0.37 9.93 -17.64
C LYS A 242 -1.11 8.66 -17.30
N SER A 243 -1.19 7.78 -18.29
CA SER A 243 -1.82 6.47 -18.19
C SER A 243 -1.10 5.48 -19.12
N ASN A 244 -1.21 4.19 -18.82
CA ASN A 244 -0.87 3.11 -19.76
C ASN A 244 -1.90 3.00 -20.92
N ARG A 245 -2.97 3.80 -20.91
CA ARG A 245 -4.01 3.92 -21.93
C ARG A 245 -4.25 5.39 -22.27
N GLN A 246 -3.83 5.82 -23.44
CA GLN A 246 -3.97 7.23 -23.85
C GLN A 246 -5.43 7.69 -23.91
N GLU A 247 -6.36 6.83 -24.30
CA GLU A 247 -7.79 7.14 -24.35
C GLU A 247 -8.38 7.58 -23.01
N TYR A 248 -7.81 7.13 -21.88
CA TYR A 248 -8.25 7.57 -20.53
C TYR A 248 -7.82 8.99 -20.23
N VAL A 249 -6.63 9.37 -20.67
CA VAL A 249 -6.12 10.74 -20.55
C VAL A 249 -6.94 11.68 -21.42
N ASP A 250 -7.15 11.32 -22.69
CA ASP A 250 -7.92 12.13 -23.64
C ASP A 250 -9.35 12.38 -23.16
N ARG A 251 -10.00 11.34 -22.61
CA ARG A 251 -11.35 11.47 -22.04
C ARG A 251 -11.35 12.40 -20.82
N ALA A 252 -10.43 12.28 -19.89
CA ALA A 252 -10.35 13.13 -18.71
C ALA A 252 -10.11 14.59 -19.08
N LEU A 253 -9.19 14.87 -20.00
CA LEU A 253 -8.88 16.21 -20.46
C LEU A 253 -10.04 16.84 -21.27
N SER A 254 -10.84 16.02 -21.98
CA SER A 254 -12.02 16.51 -22.67
C SER A 254 -13.08 17.07 -21.71
N TYR A 255 -13.18 16.51 -20.51
CA TYR A 255 -14.11 17.02 -19.48
C TYR A 255 -13.59 18.29 -18.81
N GLU A 256 -12.28 18.39 -18.57
CA GLU A 256 -11.68 19.58 -17.97
C GLU A 256 -11.89 20.85 -18.83
N GLY A 257 -11.92 20.70 -20.15
CA GLY A 257 -12.23 21.77 -21.10
C GLY A 257 -13.69 22.23 -21.13
N GLY A 258 -14.56 21.66 -20.29
CA GLY A 258 -16.00 22.01 -20.28
C GLY A 258 -16.80 21.45 -21.46
N HIS A 259 -16.20 20.56 -22.25
CA HIS A 259 -16.82 20.01 -23.46
C HIS A 259 -17.24 18.55 -23.27
N ASN A 260 -18.16 18.28 -22.36
CA ASN A 260 -18.78 16.97 -22.35
C ASN A 260 -20.10 16.96 -23.14
N ARG A 261 -20.62 15.77 -23.42
CA ARG A 261 -21.91 15.55 -24.09
C ARG A 261 -23.12 16.10 -23.30
N LEU A 262 -22.90 16.53 -22.04
CA LEU A 262 -23.92 16.96 -21.07
C LEU A 262 -23.88 18.47 -20.78
N GLY A 263 -22.91 19.23 -21.33
CA GLY A 263 -22.84 20.69 -21.24
C GLY A 263 -21.89 21.22 -20.16
N ASP A 264 -22.10 20.98 -18.88
CA ASP A 264 -21.32 21.58 -17.79
C ASP A 264 -20.72 20.52 -16.85
N ALA A 265 -19.62 19.90 -17.30
CA ALA A 265 -18.88 18.95 -16.45
C ALA A 265 -18.05 19.70 -15.39
N ASN A 266 -18.31 19.45 -14.13
CA ASN A 266 -17.45 19.94 -13.05
C ASN A 266 -16.33 18.91 -12.77
N PHE A 267 -15.42 18.76 -13.73
CA PHE A 267 -14.28 17.86 -13.65
C PHE A 267 -12.98 18.66 -13.56
N LYS A 268 -12.06 18.22 -12.69
CA LYS A 268 -10.77 18.86 -12.48
C LYS A 268 -9.65 17.82 -12.46
N VAL A 269 -8.57 18.12 -13.17
CA VAL A 269 -7.33 17.36 -13.13
C VAL A 269 -6.26 18.22 -12.44
N TYR A 270 -5.89 17.84 -11.22
CA TYR A 270 -4.83 18.49 -10.48
C TYR A 270 -3.52 17.73 -10.71
N THR A 271 -2.57 18.36 -11.39
CA THR A 271 -1.27 17.79 -11.74
C THR A 271 -0.12 18.46 -11.01
N GLY A 272 1.06 17.81 -10.97
CA GLY A 272 2.25 18.37 -10.33
C GLY A 272 2.12 18.55 -8.82
N LEU A 273 1.20 17.83 -8.18
CA LEU A 273 0.93 17.97 -6.75
C LEU A 273 2.12 17.48 -5.93
N LYS A 274 2.67 18.36 -5.12
CA LYS A 274 3.55 17.97 -4.02
C LYS A 274 2.72 17.37 -2.89
N LYS A 275 3.36 16.62 -2.01
CA LYS A 275 2.67 15.92 -0.91
C LYS A 275 1.80 16.85 -0.05
N ASN A 276 2.26 18.04 0.29
CA ASN A 276 1.46 18.98 1.09
C ASN A 276 0.24 19.50 0.32
N ASP A 277 0.39 19.82 -0.97
CA ASP A 277 -0.72 20.26 -1.81
C ASP A 277 -1.78 19.16 -1.97
N TYR A 278 -1.32 17.93 -2.18
CA TYR A 278 -2.17 16.75 -2.23
C TYR A 278 -2.97 16.56 -0.94
N TYR A 279 -2.32 16.62 0.23
CA TYR A 279 -3.00 16.45 1.51
C TYR A 279 -3.98 17.58 1.80
N ASN A 280 -3.64 18.83 1.46
CA ASN A 280 -4.56 19.96 1.60
C ASN A 280 -5.79 19.84 0.68
N LEU A 281 -5.62 19.37 -0.57
CA LEU A 281 -6.73 19.08 -1.47
C LEU A 281 -7.62 17.96 -0.94
N LEU A 282 -7.02 16.89 -0.40
CA LEU A 282 -7.75 15.77 0.19
C LEU A 282 -8.53 16.22 1.45
N ALA A 283 -7.89 17.04 2.31
CA ALA A 283 -8.52 17.62 3.50
C ALA A 283 -9.66 18.61 3.18
N ASP A 284 -9.68 19.20 1.97
CA ASP A 284 -10.77 20.05 1.48
C ASP A 284 -11.83 19.27 0.67
N SER A 285 -11.65 17.95 0.49
CA SER A 285 -12.60 17.08 -0.20
C SER A 285 -13.55 16.40 0.77
N GLN A 286 -14.80 16.15 0.35
CA GLN A 286 -15.79 15.45 1.15
C GLN A 286 -15.67 13.94 1.02
N VAL A 287 -15.38 13.42 -0.19
CA VAL A 287 -15.32 11.99 -0.46
C VAL A 287 -14.06 11.64 -1.24
N LEU A 288 -13.39 10.54 -0.84
CA LEU A 288 -12.42 9.83 -1.66
C LEU A 288 -13.08 8.61 -2.28
N PHE A 289 -12.99 8.47 -3.58
CA PHE A 289 -13.51 7.34 -4.34
C PHE A 289 -12.38 6.45 -4.88
N ASN A 290 -12.61 5.15 -4.88
CA ASN A 290 -11.70 4.17 -5.47
C ASN A 290 -12.51 3.11 -6.25
N CYS A 291 -11.97 2.65 -7.37
CA CYS A 291 -12.53 1.56 -8.18
C CYS A 291 -11.44 0.58 -8.66
N ALA A 292 -10.32 0.51 -7.96
CA ALA A 292 -9.22 -0.37 -8.33
C ALA A 292 -9.61 -1.84 -8.33
N LEU A 293 -9.12 -2.58 -9.32
CA LEU A 293 -9.19 -4.04 -9.37
C LEU A 293 -8.18 -4.68 -8.42
N GLN A 294 -7.06 -4.00 -8.20
CA GLN A 294 -5.97 -4.48 -7.36
C GLN A 294 -5.50 -3.36 -6.44
N ASP A 295 -5.61 -3.62 -5.15
CA ASP A 295 -4.99 -2.83 -4.10
C ASP A 295 -5.16 -3.61 -2.78
N TRP A 296 -4.08 -4.04 -2.15
CA TRP A 296 -4.17 -4.83 -0.91
C TRP A 296 -4.66 -4.00 0.26
N THR A 297 -4.12 -2.80 0.37
CA THR A 297 -4.61 -1.75 1.26
C THR A 297 -4.15 -0.45 0.65
N SER A 298 -5.08 0.35 0.20
CA SER A 298 -4.74 1.63 -0.43
C SER A 298 -4.17 2.60 0.60
N ASN A 299 -2.99 3.15 0.36
CA ASN A 299 -2.46 4.24 1.20
C ASN A 299 -3.43 5.42 1.25
N THR A 300 -4.13 5.67 0.14
CA THR A 300 -5.08 6.78 0.04
C THR A 300 -6.28 6.64 0.97
N VAL A 301 -6.67 5.40 1.35
CA VAL A 301 -7.74 5.21 2.35
C VAL A 301 -7.29 5.69 3.72
N SER A 302 -6.05 5.38 4.13
CA SER A 302 -5.49 5.84 5.39
C SER A 302 -5.30 7.36 5.42
N GLU A 303 -4.86 7.92 4.28
CA GLU A 303 -4.71 9.36 4.10
C GLU A 303 -6.07 10.10 4.19
N ALA A 304 -7.09 9.62 3.48
CA ALA A 304 -8.45 10.18 3.52
C ALA A 304 -9.08 10.05 4.91
N ASP A 305 -8.94 8.91 5.54
CA ASP A 305 -9.43 8.65 6.91
C ASP A 305 -8.74 9.58 7.93
N THR A 306 -7.43 9.80 7.79
CA THR A 306 -6.67 10.77 8.58
C THR A 306 -7.18 12.20 8.40
N MET A 307 -7.52 12.57 7.17
CA MET A 307 -8.08 13.88 6.84
C MET A 307 -9.57 14.00 7.19
N GLY A 308 -10.22 12.92 7.59
CA GLY A 308 -11.65 12.86 7.90
C GLY A 308 -12.54 13.07 6.67
N ALA A 309 -12.08 12.70 5.47
CA ALA A 309 -12.92 12.55 4.30
C ALA A 309 -13.64 11.20 4.33
N LEU A 310 -14.88 11.12 3.87
CA LEU A 310 -15.55 9.83 3.69
C LEU A 310 -14.89 9.09 2.52
N THR A 311 -14.91 7.76 2.60
CA THR A 311 -14.29 6.91 1.59
C THR A 311 -15.32 5.96 1.00
N LEU A 312 -15.35 5.83 -0.33
CA LEU A 312 -16.23 4.90 -1.05
C LEU A 312 -15.41 4.00 -1.97
N PHE A 313 -15.42 2.70 -1.67
CA PHE A 313 -14.60 1.69 -2.30
C PHE A 313 -15.46 0.51 -2.80
N PRO A 314 -15.00 -0.30 -3.77
CA PRO A 314 -15.75 -1.46 -4.20
C PRO A 314 -15.75 -2.56 -3.11
N ALA A 315 -16.87 -3.28 -2.95
CA ALA A 315 -16.91 -4.49 -2.11
C ALA A 315 -16.17 -5.65 -2.79
N TYR A 316 -14.89 -5.48 -3.01
CA TYR A 316 -14.04 -6.37 -3.80
C TYR A 316 -12.66 -6.53 -3.15
N ARG A 317 -12.04 -7.70 -3.30
CA ARG A 317 -10.73 -8.02 -2.74
C ARG A 317 -10.68 -7.71 -1.22
N SER A 318 -9.62 -7.06 -0.79
CA SER A 318 -9.37 -6.74 0.63
C SER A 318 -10.23 -5.60 1.18
N PHE A 319 -10.92 -4.83 0.34
CA PHE A 319 -11.66 -3.66 0.84
C PHE A 319 -12.74 -3.98 1.86
N PRO A 320 -13.54 -5.07 1.72
CA PRO A 320 -14.46 -5.48 2.79
C PRO A 320 -13.78 -5.68 4.14
N GLU A 321 -12.58 -6.29 4.17
CA GLU A 321 -11.77 -6.44 5.38
C GLU A 321 -11.28 -5.09 5.93
N VAL A 322 -10.73 -4.24 5.05
CA VAL A 322 -10.21 -2.91 5.42
C VAL A 322 -11.29 -2.06 6.12
N PHE A 323 -12.53 -2.14 5.64
CA PHE A 323 -13.67 -1.41 6.22
C PHE A 323 -14.44 -2.21 7.27
N ALA A 324 -13.95 -3.37 7.72
CA ALA A 324 -14.65 -4.26 8.64
C ALA A 324 -16.09 -4.58 8.19
N ASN A 325 -16.26 -4.78 6.89
CA ASN A 325 -17.54 -5.01 6.21
C ASN A 325 -18.57 -3.87 6.38
N ASN A 326 -18.14 -2.66 6.68
CA ASN A 326 -19.05 -1.52 6.77
C ASN A 326 -19.57 -1.11 5.39
N HIS A 327 -20.82 -1.46 5.12
CA HIS A 327 -21.47 -1.22 3.83
C HIS A 327 -21.65 0.26 3.46
N ASN A 328 -21.49 1.20 4.42
CA ASN A 328 -21.54 2.63 4.10
C ASN A 328 -20.29 3.10 3.33
N HIS A 329 -19.19 2.36 3.44
CA HIS A 329 -17.96 2.60 2.69
C HIS A 329 -17.83 1.74 1.42
N LEU A 330 -18.77 0.83 1.18
CA LEU A 330 -18.65 -0.18 0.14
C LEU A 330 -19.79 -0.10 -0.86
N TYR A 331 -19.46 -0.11 -2.16
CA TYR A 331 -20.42 -0.27 -3.24
C TYR A 331 -20.22 -1.60 -3.97
N THR A 332 -21.26 -2.08 -4.64
CA THR A 332 -21.21 -3.30 -5.46
C THR A 332 -20.25 -3.10 -6.63
N PRO A 333 -19.20 -3.92 -6.79
CA PRO A 333 -18.24 -3.79 -7.87
C PRO A 333 -18.92 -3.67 -9.25
N TRP A 334 -18.39 -2.77 -10.07
CA TRP A 334 -18.87 -2.46 -11.43
C TRP A 334 -20.34 -1.95 -11.52
N SER A 335 -21.00 -1.66 -10.40
CA SER A 335 -22.34 -1.07 -10.39
C SER A 335 -22.28 0.43 -10.24
N ILE A 336 -22.48 1.16 -11.35
CA ILE A 336 -22.59 2.64 -11.34
C ILE A 336 -23.78 3.07 -10.48
N ASP A 337 -24.93 2.39 -10.62
CA ASP A 337 -26.15 2.75 -9.88
C ASP A 337 -25.95 2.64 -8.36
N ASP A 338 -25.28 1.57 -7.90
CA ASP A 338 -25.01 1.42 -6.47
C ASP A 338 -23.99 2.46 -5.98
N ALA A 339 -22.92 2.73 -6.75
CA ALA A 339 -21.96 3.78 -6.42
C ALA A 339 -22.63 5.17 -6.35
N VAL A 340 -23.54 5.48 -7.29
CA VAL A 340 -24.35 6.72 -7.28
C VAL A 340 -25.20 6.79 -6.01
N ASN A 341 -25.95 5.74 -5.69
CA ASN A 341 -26.80 5.70 -4.50
C ASN A 341 -25.99 5.87 -3.20
N LYS A 342 -24.80 5.25 -3.14
CA LYS A 342 -23.89 5.41 -2.00
C LYS A 342 -23.38 6.85 -1.86
N LEU A 343 -22.99 7.49 -2.97
CA LEU A 343 -22.56 8.89 -2.97
C LEU A 343 -23.69 9.83 -2.52
N GLN A 344 -24.93 9.62 -3.01
CA GLN A 344 -26.09 10.40 -2.57
C GLN A 344 -26.29 10.29 -1.04
N ASN A 345 -26.23 9.08 -0.51
CA ASN A 345 -26.36 8.85 0.94
C ASN A 345 -25.21 9.51 1.71
N MET A 346 -23.97 9.43 1.22
CA MET A 346 -22.83 10.11 1.84
C MET A 346 -23.02 11.62 1.89
N PHE A 347 -23.40 12.24 0.78
CA PHE A 347 -23.64 13.70 0.76
C PHE A 347 -24.80 14.11 1.64
N ALA A 348 -25.89 13.35 1.68
CA ALA A 348 -27.02 13.59 2.59
C ALA A 348 -26.58 13.51 4.07
N ASN A 349 -25.78 12.53 4.43
CA ASN A 349 -25.25 12.38 5.78
C ASN A 349 -24.27 13.52 6.14
N ILE A 350 -23.49 13.99 5.16
CA ILE A 350 -22.58 15.14 5.34
C ILE A 350 -23.38 16.41 5.62
N GLU A 351 -24.46 16.67 4.88
CA GLU A 351 -25.36 17.80 5.09
C GLU A 351 -26.06 17.72 6.45
N ALA A 352 -26.54 16.54 6.83
CA ALA A 352 -27.14 16.27 8.14
C ALA A 352 -26.12 16.27 9.29
N LYS A 353 -24.81 16.27 9.00
CA LYS A 353 -23.71 16.11 9.96
C LYS A 353 -23.78 14.79 10.76
N ASP A 354 -24.36 13.77 10.18
CA ASP A 354 -24.46 12.43 10.75
C ASP A 354 -23.37 11.52 10.18
N TYR A 355 -22.31 11.33 10.96
CA TYR A 355 -21.17 10.47 10.60
C TYR A 355 -21.14 9.17 11.43
N SER A 356 -22.18 8.88 12.19
CA SER A 356 -22.23 7.73 13.10
C SER A 356 -22.12 6.38 12.39
N GLY A 357 -22.52 6.33 11.11
CA GLY A 357 -22.42 5.12 10.28
C GLY A 357 -21.03 4.86 9.68
N TYR A 358 -20.03 5.72 9.92
CA TYR A 358 -18.72 5.64 9.26
C TYR A 358 -17.59 5.34 10.26
N ASN A 359 -16.55 4.66 9.78
CA ASN A 359 -15.40 4.23 10.58
C ASN A 359 -14.29 5.30 10.68
N LEU A 360 -14.66 6.57 10.81
CA LEU A 360 -13.71 7.69 10.79
C LEU A 360 -12.58 7.53 11.81
N GLY A 361 -11.35 7.66 11.36
CA GLY A 361 -10.12 7.56 12.14
C GLY A 361 -9.66 6.14 12.44
N LYS A 362 -10.49 5.11 12.29
CA LYS A 362 -10.18 3.73 12.71
C LYS A 362 -9.19 3.04 11.79
N ILE A 363 -9.28 3.30 10.49
CA ILE A 363 -8.39 2.68 9.50
C ILE A 363 -6.99 3.23 9.66
N SER A 364 -6.88 4.56 9.71
CA SER A 364 -5.59 5.23 9.89
C SER A 364 -4.95 4.89 11.23
N ASP A 365 -5.72 4.76 12.32
CA ASP A 365 -5.22 4.32 13.61
C ASP A 365 -4.67 2.89 13.57
N TYR A 366 -5.38 1.97 12.91
CA TYR A 366 -4.90 0.61 12.73
C TYR A 366 -3.60 0.56 11.93
N GLN A 367 -3.53 1.28 10.80
CA GLN A 367 -2.33 1.29 9.97
C GLN A 367 -1.15 1.98 10.64
N ASN A 368 -1.40 3.02 11.43
CA ASN A 368 -0.36 3.71 12.23
C ASN A 368 0.35 2.77 13.22
N GLY A 369 -0.33 1.72 13.70
CA GLY A 369 0.25 0.71 14.58
C GLY A 369 1.04 -0.41 13.87
N THR A 370 1.12 -0.40 12.53
CA THR A 370 1.73 -1.50 11.76
C THR A 370 3.19 -1.74 12.11
N ILE A 371 3.99 -0.69 12.24
CA ILE A 371 5.43 -0.82 12.52
C ILE A 371 5.63 -1.36 13.94
N ASP A 372 4.82 -0.94 14.91
CA ASP A 372 4.87 -1.50 16.27
C ASP A 372 4.56 -3.00 16.28
N ARG A 373 3.48 -3.43 15.60
CA ARG A 373 3.14 -4.86 15.45
C ARG A 373 4.25 -5.65 14.77
N THR A 374 4.85 -5.09 13.74
CA THR A 374 5.99 -5.70 13.03
C THR A 374 7.18 -5.90 13.97
N LEU A 375 7.52 -4.88 14.77
CA LEU A 375 8.59 -4.95 15.76
C LEU A 375 8.28 -5.98 16.87
N ASP A 376 7.06 -6.03 17.37
CA ASP A 376 6.66 -7.01 18.40
C ASP A 376 6.88 -8.45 17.89
N ILE A 377 6.57 -8.73 16.63
CA ILE A 377 6.80 -10.03 16.01
C ILE A 377 8.30 -10.32 15.89
N MET A 378 9.07 -9.39 15.33
CA MET A 378 10.48 -9.59 15.05
C MET A 378 11.34 -9.66 16.32
N MET A 379 11.03 -8.83 17.33
CA MET A 379 11.86 -8.60 18.50
C MET A 379 11.50 -9.51 19.70
N GLY A 380 10.53 -10.41 19.56
CA GLY A 380 10.36 -11.45 20.59
C GLY A 380 8.96 -11.88 20.97
N ASN A 381 7.93 -11.13 20.60
CA ASN A 381 6.53 -11.50 20.93
C ASN A 381 5.84 -12.25 19.77
N GLY A 382 6.60 -12.63 18.73
CA GLY A 382 6.08 -13.25 17.51
C GLY A 382 5.41 -14.60 17.74
N GLU A 383 5.82 -15.35 18.76
CA GLU A 383 5.20 -16.63 19.06
C GLU A 383 3.71 -16.53 19.41
N GLN A 384 3.30 -15.43 20.04
CA GLN A 384 1.89 -15.19 20.36
C GLN A 384 1.04 -14.94 19.11
N TYR A 385 1.59 -14.29 18.08
CA TYR A 385 0.93 -14.08 16.79
C TYR A 385 0.98 -15.33 15.90
N ALA A 386 2.08 -16.09 15.96
CA ALA A 386 2.23 -17.34 15.21
C ALA A 386 1.27 -18.43 15.68
N ARG A 387 0.97 -18.52 16.96
CA ARG A 387 0.06 -19.55 17.52
C ARG A 387 -1.29 -19.54 16.86
N ASN A 388 -1.89 -18.37 16.64
CA ASN A 388 -3.20 -18.26 16.01
C ASN A 388 -3.20 -18.71 14.53
N ASN A 389 -2.11 -18.51 13.79
CA ASN A 389 -1.97 -18.96 12.40
C ASN A 389 -1.59 -20.47 12.30
N TRP A 390 -0.78 -20.98 13.24
CA TRP A 390 -0.39 -22.38 13.27
C TRP A 390 -1.54 -23.30 13.67
N ASP A 391 -2.38 -22.91 14.61
CA ASP A 391 -3.52 -23.71 15.04
C ASP A 391 -4.54 -23.88 13.91
N PHE A 392 -4.74 -22.87 13.07
CA PHE A 392 -5.57 -22.98 11.87
C PHE A 392 -4.96 -23.95 10.84
N ARG A 393 -3.67 -23.83 10.52
CA ARG A 393 -2.98 -24.76 9.60
C ARG A 393 -3.00 -26.20 10.13
N ARG A 394 -2.76 -26.39 11.41
CA ARG A 394 -2.78 -27.69 12.07
C ARG A 394 -4.18 -28.29 12.04
N HIS A 395 -5.19 -27.48 12.28
CA HIS A 395 -6.60 -27.91 12.25
C HIS A 395 -7.04 -28.30 10.83
N VAL A 396 -6.71 -27.50 9.84
CA VAL A 396 -7.01 -27.80 8.43
C VAL A 396 -6.20 -29.00 7.90
N ALA A 397 -4.95 -29.15 8.32
CA ALA A 397 -4.12 -30.30 7.93
C ALA A 397 -4.61 -31.60 8.56
N ILE A 398 -4.99 -31.58 9.84
CA ILE A 398 -5.53 -32.76 10.56
C ILE A 398 -6.83 -33.22 9.92
N ASN A 399 -7.73 -32.29 9.57
CA ASN A 399 -9.01 -32.63 8.93
C ASN A 399 -8.88 -33.12 7.47
N LYS A 400 -7.71 -33.03 6.84
CA LYS A 400 -7.48 -33.56 5.49
C LYS A 400 -6.97 -35.01 5.45
N TYR A 401 -6.54 -35.55 6.59
CA TYR A 401 -5.91 -36.88 6.68
C TYR A 401 -6.59 -37.79 7.70
N GLU A 402 -7.69 -37.38 8.33
CA GLU A 402 -8.63 -38.24 9.07
C GLU A 402 -9.87 -38.52 8.17
#